data_d00fc1faa239c4afcd2b87218a1a0eb1
#
_entry.id   d00fc1faa239c4afcd2b87218a1a0eb1
#
_cell.length_a   1.000
_cell.length_b   1.000
_cell.length_c   1.000
_cell.angle_alpha   90.00
_cell.angle_beta   90.00
_cell.angle_gamma   90.00
#
_symmetry.space_group_name_H-M   'P 1'
#
loop_
_entity.id
_entity.type
_entity.pdbx_description
1 polymer ?
#
loop_
_entity_poly.entity_id
_entity_poly.type
_entity_poly.pdbx_seq_one_letter_code
_entity_poly.pdbx_strand_id
1 'polypeptide(L)'
;MKRFPLKTRLPIALSKPARRVAIFVITVIVLILLSRFTAARHLVQGSQHQLTRFGTWLGNGYQNMVASEDTLIGERNILQERVAALALDTVELETLRQTVEEQELLLDYDYYDPSAEINAHIISRDIDERTLFLDQGSVNGVREGLPVIIADGHLVGIIHSVHPNTSEVLLISAHEQSVAATIYGESRTRGRVEGQDGFYLKMAFVPREERIDVNDIVATSGLDPLIPDQLIIGLVESIEAPDQEPFQNILVKPVFDVRDFSEVLILDPLA
;
A
#
# COMPACT_ATOMS: atom_id res chain seq x y z
N MET A 1 4.62 -95.11 35.60
CA MET A 1 5.71 -96.15 35.35
C MET A 1 6.02 -96.22 33.84
N LYS A 2 7.23 -95.89 33.45
CA LYS A 2 8.17 -96.47 32.52
C LYS A 2 9.16 -95.41 32.05
N ARG A 3 10.34 -95.49 32.62
CA ARG A 3 11.54 -94.74 32.23
C ARG A 3 12.03 -95.31 30.89
N PHE A 4 12.43 -94.40 29.95
CA PHE A 4 13.27 -94.76 28.77
C PHE A 4 14.62 -94.10 28.90
N PRO A 5 15.71 -94.81 28.56
CA PRO A 5 17.10 -94.42 28.87
C PRO A 5 17.64 -93.50 27.71
N LEU A 6 18.46 -92.57 28.13
CA LEU A 6 19.31 -91.74 27.26
C LEU A 6 20.35 -92.60 26.55
N LYS A 7 20.36 -92.57 25.20
CA LYS A 7 21.49 -93.09 24.41
C LYS A 7 22.58 -92.03 24.34
N THR A 8 23.71 -92.39 24.96
CA THR A 8 24.98 -91.70 24.87
C THR A 8 25.50 -91.72 23.43
N ARG A 9 25.83 -90.52 22.90
CA ARG A 9 26.51 -90.37 21.62
C ARG A 9 28.02 -90.58 21.82
N LEU A 10 28.59 -91.44 21.06
CA LEU A 10 30.02 -91.71 20.93
C LEU A 10 30.81 -90.51 20.39
N PRO A 11 31.94 -90.14 20.87
CA PRO A 11 32.82 -89.14 20.26
C PRO A 11 33.50 -89.75 19.03
N ILE A 12 33.25 -89.14 17.87
CA ILE A 12 33.99 -89.44 16.64
C ILE A 12 35.40 -88.90 16.81
N ALA A 13 36.34 -89.76 17.13
CA ALA A 13 37.80 -89.45 17.17
C ALA A 13 38.30 -89.34 15.71
N LEU A 14 38.34 -88.15 15.14
CA LEU A 14 39.01 -87.92 13.88
C LEU A 14 40.50 -88.07 14.05
N SER A 15 41.15 -88.88 13.16
CA SER A 15 42.61 -89.02 13.08
C SER A 15 43.30 -87.67 12.90
N LYS A 16 44.53 -87.53 13.50
CA LYS A 16 45.26 -86.26 13.46
C LYS A 16 45.36 -85.55 12.10
N PRO A 17 45.47 -86.23 10.94
CA PRO A 17 45.46 -85.61 9.62
C PRO A 17 44.11 -85.13 9.22
N ALA A 18 43.01 -85.82 9.53
CA ALA A 18 41.64 -85.42 9.20
C ALA A 18 41.16 -84.12 9.96
N ARG A 19 41.71 -83.94 11.19
CA ARG A 19 41.47 -82.76 11.98
C ARG A 19 42.14 -81.52 11.38
N ARG A 20 43.31 -81.63 10.77
CA ARG A 20 44.02 -80.55 10.06
C ARG A 20 43.28 -80.16 8.78
N VAL A 21 42.76 -81.14 8.02
CA VAL A 21 42.00 -80.93 6.83
C VAL A 21 40.62 -80.22 7.16
N ALA A 22 39.99 -80.71 8.23
CA ALA A 22 38.74 -80.11 8.69
C ALA A 22 38.92 -78.64 9.13
N ILE A 23 40.01 -78.33 9.84
CA ILE A 23 40.37 -76.97 10.24
C ILE A 23 40.63 -76.07 9.00
N PHE A 24 41.35 -76.60 8.02
CA PHE A 24 41.63 -75.86 6.77
C PHE A 24 40.36 -75.57 5.97
N VAL A 25 39.46 -76.52 5.85
CA VAL A 25 38.15 -76.32 5.20
C VAL A 25 37.29 -75.30 5.93
N ILE A 26 37.26 -75.35 7.26
CA ILE A 26 36.53 -74.37 8.06
C ILE A 26 37.10 -72.95 7.90
N THR A 27 38.46 -72.82 7.90
CA THR A 27 39.09 -71.51 7.68
C THR A 27 38.82 -70.98 6.28
N VAL A 28 38.83 -71.82 5.25
CA VAL A 28 38.46 -71.37 3.87
C VAL A 28 36.98 -70.93 3.78
N ILE A 29 36.10 -71.68 4.43
CA ILE A 29 34.68 -71.33 4.46
C ILE A 29 34.46 -69.98 5.19
N VAL A 30 35.15 -69.77 6.32
CA VAL A 30 35.11 -68.51 7.07
C VAL A 30 35.66 -67.35 6.23
N LEU A 31 36.73 -67.58 5.46
CA LEU A 31 37.32 -66.55 4.60
C LEU A 31 36.43 -66.19 3.42
N ILE A 32 35.72 -67.16 2.84
CA ILE A 32 34.72 -66.95 1.80
C ILE A 32 33.51 -66.19 2.36
N LEU A 33 33.03 -66.52 3.55
CA LEU A 33 31.95 -65.80 4.22
C LEU A 33 32.33 -64.34 4.57
N LEU A 34 33.55 -64.14 5.04
CA LEU A 34 34.11 -62.80 5.29
C LEU A 34 34.22 -61.97 3.99
N SER A 35 34.72 -62.64 2.91
CA SER A 35 34.80 -62.01 1.59
C SER A 35 33.43 -61.59 1.07
N ARG A 36 32.39 -62.41 1.26
CA ARG A 36 30.99 -62.05 0.90
C ARG A 36 30.45 -60.97 1.78
N PHE A 37 30.81 -60.93 3.04
CA PHE A 37 30.40 -59.88 3.98
C PHE A 37 31.06 -58.54 3.69
N THR A 38 32.33 -58.51 3.25
CA THR A 38 32.97 -57.24 2.81
C THR A 38 32.43 -56.78 1.47
N ALA A 39 32.12 -57.67 0.52
CA ALA A 39 31.45 -57.29 -0.75
C ALA A 39 30.04 -56.73 -0.53
N ALA A 40 29.29 -57.27 0.43
CA ALA A 40 27.99 -56.73 0.80
C ALA A 40 28.09 -55.33 1.47
N ARG A 41 29.16 -55.03 2.20
CA ARG A 41 29.40 -53.69 2.76
C ARG A 41 29.62 -52.63 1.68
N HIS A 42 30.32 -52.93 0.60
CA HIS A 42 30.54 -52.01 -0.51
C HIS A 42 29.25 -51.69 -1.30
N LEU A 43 28.32 -52.65 -1.36
CA LEU A 43 27.00 -52.40 -1.96
C LEU A 43 26.10 -51.52 -1.09
N VAL A 44 26.22 -51.56 0.23
CA VAL A 44 25.45 -50.71 1.16
C VAL A 44 26.04 -49.31 1.23
N GLN A 45 27.34 -49.10 1.09
CA GLN A 45 27.95 -47.76 1.08
C GLN A 45 27.60 -46.92 -0.18
N GLY A 46 27.37 -47.58 -1.32
CA GLY A 46 26.96 -46.88 -2.56
C GLY A 46 25.50 -46.36 -2.57
N SER A 47 24.62 -46.92 -1.74
CA SER A 47 23.21 -46.57 -1.70
C SER A 47 22.89 -45.46 -0.69
N GLN A 48 23.76 -45.14 0.24
CA GLN A 48 23.51 -44.09 1.24
C GLN A 48 23.47 -42.68 0.61
N HIS A 49 24.23 -42.41 -0.44
CA HIS A 49 24.18 -41.12 -1.16
C HIS A 49 22.91 -40.89 -1.98
N GLN A 50 22.26 -41.97 -2.39
CA GLN A 50 20.98 -41.85 -3.12
C GLN A 50 19.80 -41.58 -2.16
N LEU A 51 19.81 -42.24 -1.00
CA LEU A 51 18.76 -42.07 0.02
C LEU A 51 18.80 -40.70 0.70
N THR A 52 19.99 -40.13 0.92
CA THR A 52 20.10 -38.76 1.48
C THR A 52 19.61 -37.68 0.50
N ARG A 53 19.85 -37.87 -0.81
CA ARG A 53 19.34 -36.95 -1.85
C ARG A 53 17.80 -37.01 -1.99
N PHE A 54 17.22 -38.19 -1.82
CA PHE A 54 15.77 -38.36 -1.80
C PHE A 54 15.14 -37.77 -0.53
N GLY A 55 15.77 -37.94 0.62
CA GLY A 55 15.32 -37.36 1.89
C GLY A 55 15.38 -35.85 1.92
N THR A 56 16.42 -35.24 1.35
CA THR A 56 16.54 -33.77 1.27
C THR A 56 15.57 -33.18 0.24
N TRP A 57 15.29 -33.88 -0.88
CA TRP A 57 14.32 -33.45 -1.87
C TRP A 57 12.88 -33.48 -1.31
N LEU A 58 12.52 -34.54 -0.57
CA LEU A 58 11.21 -34.64 0.11
C LEU A 58 11.10 -33.64 1.28
N GLY A 59 12.17 -33.45 2.06
CA GLY A 59 12.19 -32.48 3.17
C GLY A 59 12.06 -31.04 2.71
N ASN A 60 12.76 -30.66 1.64
CA ASN A 60 12.65 -29.31 1.07
C ASN A 60 11.30 -29.09 0.37
N GLY A 61 10.72 -30.11 -0.26
CA GLY A 61 9.38 -30.01 -0.84
C GLY A 61 8.28 -29.79 0.21
N TYR A 62 8.40 -30.48 1.35
CA TYR A 62 7.44 -30.37 2.44
C TYR A 62 7.60 -29.02 3.19
N GLN A 63 8.82 -28.57 3.45
CA GLN A 63 9.07 -27.27 4.09
C GLN A 63 8.62 -26.08 3.24
N ASN A 64 8.82 -26.14 1.91
CA ASN A 64 8.33 -25.09 1.02
C ASN A 64 6.80 -25.06 0.90
N MET A 65 6.13 -26.19 1.05
CA MET A 65 4.68 -26.28 1.01
C MET A 65 4.04 -25.76 2.32
N VAL A 66 4.62 -26.07 3.46
CA VAL A 66 4.17 -25.59 4.78
C VAL A 66 4.51 -24.12 4.98
N ALA A 67 5.70 -23.67 4.54
CA ALA A 67 6.10 -22.27 4.64
C ALA A 67 5.21 -21.32 3.79
N SER A 68 4.68 -21.81 2.67
CA SER A 68 3.75 -21.00 1.86
C SER A 68 2.34 -20.92 2.48
N GLU A 69 1.88 -21.91 3.22
CA GLU A 69 0.60 -21.82 3.95
C GLU A 69 0.70 -20.84 5.13
N ASP A 70 1.78 -20.86 5.89
CA ASP A 70 1.98 -19.98 7.03
C ASP A 70 2.11 -18.50 6.61
N THR A 71 2.75 -18.21 5.47
CA THR A 71 2.82 -16.85 4.91
C THR A 71 1.46 -16.35 4.42
N LEU A 72 0.68 -17.19 3.75
CA LEU A 72 -0.68 -16.84 3.29
C LEU A 72 -1.65 -16.61 4.46
N ILE A 73 -1.52 -17.39 5.52
CA ILE A 73 -2.32 -17.19 6.74
C ILE A 73 -1.90 -15.88 7.44
N GLY A 74 -0.61 -15.58 7.47
CA GLY A 74 -0.07 -14.32 7.99
C GLY A 74 -0.58 -13.10 7.21
N GLU A 75 -0.50 -13.10 5.89
CA GLU A 75 -1.02 -12.03 5.03
C GLU A 75 -2.54 -11.85 5.18
N ARG A 76 -3.28 -12.94 5.23
CA ARG A 76 -4.73 -12.90 5.45
C ARG A 76 -5.07 -12.26 6.80
N ASN A 77 -4.35 -12.59 7.86
CA ASN A 77 -4.59 -12.03 9.19
C ASN A 77 -4.27 -10.52 9.22
N ILE A 78 -3.17 -10.09 8.60
CA ILE A 78 -2.81 -8.67 8.46
C ILE A 78 -3.85 -7.91 7.64
N LEU A 79 -4.35 -8.50 6.55
CA LEU A 79 -5.40 -7.90 5.74
C LEU A 79 -6.73 -7.80 6.50
N GLN A 80 -7.09 -8.83 7.27
CA GLN A 80 -8.29 -8.80 8.13
C GLN A 80 -8.18 -7.74 9.23
N GLU A 81 -7.01 -7.58 9.83
CA GLU A 81 -6.74 -6.55 10.84
C GLU A 81 -6.83 -5.13 10.24
N ARG A 82 -6.30 -4.93 9.04
CA ARG A 82 -6.44 -3.66 8.31
C ARG A 82 -7.88 -3.36 7.91
N VAL A 83 -8.63 -4.35 7.43
CA VAL A 83 -10.06 -4.20 7.12
C VAL A 83 -10.86 -3.88 8.38
N ALA A 84 -10.55 -4.51 9.52
CA ALA A 84 -11.19 -4.21 10.78
C ALA A 84 -10.86 -2.79 11.29
N ALA A 85 -9.62 -2.34 11.14
CA ALA A 85 -9.22 -0.97 11.48
C ALA A 85 -9.94 0.06 10.60
N LEU A 86 -9.95 -0.14 9.28
CA LEU A 86 -10.68 0.74 8.34
C LEU A 86 -12.19 0.77 8.61
N ALA A 87 -12.78 -0.36 9.03
CA ALA A 87 -14.19 -0.41 9.41
C ALA A 87 -14.48 0.39 10.70
N LEU A 88 -13.56 0.43 11.64
CA LEU A 88 -13.68 1.26 12.85
C LEU A 88 -13.57 2.75 12.48
N ASP A 89 -12.60 3.11 11.65
CA ASP A 89 -12.41 4.49 11.18
C ASP A 89 -13.65 4.99 10.41
N THR A 90 -14.26 4.15 9.57
CA THR A 90 -15.50 4.51 8.86
C THR A 90 -16.69 4.70 9.79
N VAL A 91 -16.82 3.89 10.83
CA VAL A 91 -17.90 4.06 11.85
C VAL A 91 -17.68 5.33 12.66
N GLU A 92 -16.44 5.66 13.01
CA GLU A 92 -16.12 6.89 13.73
C GLU A 92 -16.40 8.13 12.88
N LEU A 93 -16.02 8.12 11.60
CA LEU A 93 -16.34 9.17 10.64
C LEU A 93 -17.85 9.36 10.47
N GLU A 94 -18.62 8.28 10.37
CA GLU A 94 -20.08 8.35 10.24
C GLU A 94 -20.73 8.91 11.50
N THR A 95 -20.23 8.52 12.68
CA THR A 95 -20.73 9.09 13.96
C THR A 95 -20.40 10.56 14.10
N LEU A 96 -19.19 10.97 13.69
CA LEU A 96 -18.80 12.39 13.67
C LEU A 96 -19.65 13.19 12.68
N ARG A 97 -19.91 12.66 11.49
CA ARG A 97 -20.81 13.28 10.51
C ARG A 97 -22.21 13.49 11.06
N GLN A 98 -22.80 12.45 11.64
CA GLN A 98 -24.13 12.57 12.28
C GLN A 98 -24.14 13.62 13.39
N THR A 99 -23.07 13.69 14.20
CA THR A 99 -22.97 14.69 15.25
C THR A 99 -22.85 16.11 14.68
N VAL A 100 -22.15 16.29 13.58
CA VAL A 100 -22.02 17.55 12.86
C VAL A 100 -23.36 17.94 12.24
N GLU A 101 -24.04 17.03 11.54
CA GLU A 101 -25.39 17.26 10.97
C GLU A 101 -26.41 17.66 12.06
N GLU A 102 -26.38 17.00 13.22
CA GLU A 102 -27.26 17.39 14.36
C GLU A 102 -26.93 18.80 14.89
N GLN A 103 -25.66 19.17 14.92
CA GLN A 103 -25.25 20.50 15.36
C GLN A 103 -25.54 21.58 14.31
N GLU A 104 -25.41 21.29 13.03
CA GLU A 104 -25.75 22.17 11.92
C GLU A 104 -27.25 22.46 11.83
N LEU A 105 -28.09 21.43 12.04
CA LEU A 105 -29.56 21.59 12.16
C LEU A 105 -29.97 22.52 13.30
N LEU A 106 -29.16 22.57 14.39
CA LEU A 106 -29.39 23.44 15.53
C LEU A 106 -28.92 24.89 15.30
N LEU A 107 -28.02 25.10 14.34
CA LEU A 107 -27.38 26.40 14.07
C LEU A 107 -28.02 27.17 12.89
N ASP A 108 -29.01 26.58 12.19
CA ASP A 108 -29.60 27.16 10.98
C ASP A 108 -28.55 27.57 9.93
N TYR A 109 -27.47 26.78 9.84
CA TYR A 109 -26.36 27.02 8.95
C TYR A 109 -26.74 26.52 7.56
N ASP A 110 -26.73 27.40 6.58
CA ASP A 110 -26.95 27.09 5.17
C ASP A 110 -25.90 26.05 4.72
N TYR A 111 -26.31 24.77 4.73
CA TYR A 111 -25.46 23.67 4.27
C TYR A 111 -25.31 23.75 2.75
N TYR A 112 -24.10 23.59 2.26
CA TYR A 112 -23.77 23.47 0.85
C TYR A 112 -24.68 22.42 0.19
N ASP A 113 -25.57 22.87 -0.70
CA ASP A 113 -26.45 22.00 -1.47
C ASP A 113 -25.68 21.40 -2.65
N PRO A 114 -25.45 20.06 -2.65
CA PRO A 114 -24.81 19.40 -3.79
C PRO A 114 -25.58 19.53 -5.11
N SER A 115 -26.82 20.08 -5.11
CA SER A 115 -27.56 20.40 -6.33
C SER A 115 -26.97 21.57 -7.12
N ALA A 116 -26.03 22.29 -6.56
CA ALA A 116 -25.34 23.42 -7.18
C ALA A 116 -24.08 23.01 -7.98
N GLU A 117 -23.95 21.74 -8.37
CA GLU A 117 -22.84 21.24 -9.18
C GLU A 117 -23.18 21.27 -10.67
N ILE A 118 -22.31 21.91 -11.47
CA ILE A 118 -22.41 21.90 -12.92
C ILE A 118 -21.36 20.97 -13.48
N ASN A 119 -21.78 19.84 -14.07
CA ASN A 119 -20.89 18.94 -14.78
C ASN A 119 -20.37 19.58 -16.08
N ALA A 120 -19.07 19.57 -16.29
CA ALA A 120 -18.45 20.14 -17.47
C ALA A 120 -17.37 19.21 -18.05
N HIS A 121 -17.25 19.24 -19.39
CA HIS A 121 -16.19 18.52 -20.09
C HIS A 121 -15.10 19.50 -20.51
N ILE A 122 -13.86 19.04 -20.44
CA ILE A 122 -12.70 19.80 -20.90
C ILE A 122 -12.62 19.72 -22.44
N ILE A 123 -12.82 20.83 -23.11
CA ILE A 123 -12.73 20.95 -24.58
C ILE A 123 -11.27 21.08 -25.04
N SER A 124 -10.48 21.86 -24.30
CA SER A 124 -9.09 22.13 -24.61
C SER A 124 -8.27 22.39 -23.34
N ARG A 125 -6.95 22.16 -23.45
CA ARG A 125 -5.99 22.44 -22.39
C ARG A 125 -4.85 23.26 -22.96
N ASP A 126 -4.59 24.41 -22.38
CA ASP A 126 -3.35 25.14 -22.62
C ASP A 126 -2.45 24.96 -21.37
N ILE A 127 -1.44 24.09 -21.54
CA ILE A 127 -0.53 23.74 -20.43
C ILE A 127 0.45 24.87 -20.17
N ASP A 128 0.82 25.64 -21.19
CA ASP A 128 1.79 26.74 -21.09
C ASP A 128 1.15 27.93 -20.33
N GLU A 129 -0.07 28.28 -20.67
CA GLU A 129 -0.86 29.31 -19.98
C GLU A 129 -1.61 28.79 -18.75
N ARG A 130 -1.52 27.47 -18.49
CA ARG A 130 -2.18 26.79 -17.34
C ARG A 130 -3.67 27.04 -17.29
N THR A 131 -4.31 26.94 -18.45
CA THR A 131 -5.71 27.23 -18.65
C THR A 131 -6.44 26.00 -19.21
N LEU A 132 -7.68 25.78 -18.75
CA LEU A 132 -8.59 24.81 -19.31
C LEU A 132 -9.79 25.52 -19.92
N PHE A 133 -10.30 24.97 -21.01
CA PHE A 133 -11.55 25.41 -21.63
C PHE A 133 -12.63 24.36 -21.40
N LEU A 134 -13.80 24.79 -20.90
CA LEU A 134 -14.93 23.93 -20.59
C LEU A 134 -16.09 24.17 -21.56
N ASP A 135 -16.94 23.13 -21.75
CA ASP A 135 -18.15 23.16 -22.58
C ASP A 135 -19.38 23.78 -21.87
N GLN A 136 -19.19 24.37 -20.71
CA GLN A 136 -20.25 25.04 -19.95
C GLN A 136 -19.96 26.54 -19.83
N GLY A 137 -20.99 27.34 -19.93
CA GLY A 137 -20.88 28.79 -19.88
C GLY A 137 -22.02 29.47 -19.12
N SER A 138 -22.22 30.79 -19.36
CA SER A 138 -23.20 31.56 -18.62
C SER A 138 -24.65 31.09 -18.83
N VAL A 139 -24.98 30.48 -19.97
CA VAL A 139 -26.28 29.86 -20.22
C VAL A 139 -26.57 28.71 -19.26
N ASN A 140 -25.53 28.06 -18.78
CA ASN A 140 -25.60 26.92 -17.84
C ASN A 140 -25.46 27.36 -16.37
N GLY A 141 -25.41 28.68 -16.09
CA GLY A 141 -25.25 29.19 -14.74
C GLY A 141 -23.80 29.41 -14.29
N VAL A 142 -22.82 29.17 -15.16
CA VAL A 142 -21.39 29.39 -14.83
C VAL A 142 -21.12 30.89 -14.64
N ARG A 143 -20.38 31.21 -13.59
CA ARG A 143 -19.96 32.59 -13.24
C ARG A 143 -18.45 32.65 -13.00
N GLU A 144 -17.86 33.80 -13.17
CA GLU A 144 -16.46 34.03 -12.82
C GLU A 144 -16.23 33.87 -11.31
N GLY A 145 -15.10 33.32 -10.92
CA GLY A 145 -14.73 33.08 -9.54
C GLY A 145 -15.19 31.73 -8.96
N LEU A 146 -16.03 30.96 -9.68
CA LEU A 146 -16.46 29.64 -9.21
C LEU A 146 -15.30 28.64 -9.22
N PRO A 147 -15.15 27.82 -8.19
CA PRO A 147 -14.13 26.77 -8.13
C PRO A 147 -14.50 25.59 -9.03
N VAL A 148 -13.46 25.00 -9.62
CA VAL A 148 -13.54 23.80 -10.47
C VAL A 148 -12.81 22.68 -9.79
N ILE A 149 -13.48 21.55 -9.59
CA ILE A 149 -12.95 20.36 -8.91
C ILE A 149 -13.05 19.13 -9.80
N ILE A 150 -12.31 18.10 -9.44
CA ILE A 150 -12.56 16.73 -9.90
C ILE A 150 -13.38 15.95 -8.86
N ALA A 151 -13.97 14.83 -9.27
CA ALA A 151 -14.96 14.07 -8.50
C ALA A 151 -14.59 13.75 -7.04
N ASP A 152 -13.30 13.69 -6.72
CA ASP A 152 -12.80 13.38 -5.37
C ASP A 152 -12.63 14.63 -4.47
N GLY A 153 -13.20 15.80 -4.88
CA GLY A 153 -13.11 17.03 -4.09
C GLY A 153 -11.76 17.76 -4.19
N HIS A 154 -10.97 17.51 -5.22
CA HIS A 154 -9.70 18.18 -5.44
C HIS A 154 -9.87 19.45 -6.28
N LEU A 155 -9.41 20.59 -5.76
CA LEU A 155 -9.47 21.87 -6.46
C LEU A 155 -8.47 21.89 -7.62
N VAL A 156 -9.01 21.99 -8.84
CA VAL A 156 -8.24 22.08 -10.08
C VAL A 156 -7.88 23.52 -10.43
N GLY A 157 -8.86 24.42 -10.31
CA GLY A 157 -8.72 25.82 -10.69
C GLY A 157 -9.95 26.64 -10.35
N ILE A 158 -9.99 27.86 -10.86
CA ILE A 158 -11.09 28.81 -10.68
C ILE A 158 -11.48 29.35 -12.04
N ILE A 159 -12.79 29.56 -12.28
CA ILE A 159 -13.31 30.17 -13.49
C ILE A 159 -12.77 31.59 -13.62
N HIS A 160 -11.99 31.83 -14.68
CA HIS A 160 -11.36 33.12 -14.96
C HIS A 160 -12.21 33.97 -15.89
N SER A 161 -12.75 33.38 -16.96
CA SER A 161 -13.66 34.09 -17.88
C SER A 161 -14.81 33.19 -18.33
N VAL A 162 -15.95 33.80 -18.64
CA VAL A 162 -17.18 33.11 -19.00
C VAL A 162 -17.75 33.65 -20.32
N HIS A 163 -17.97 32.74 -21.25
CA HIS A 163 -18.69 32.96 -22.50
C HIS A 163 -20.09 32.33 -22.47
N PRO A 164 -20.97 32.58 -23.45
CA PRO A 164 -22.32 32.00 -23.41
C PRO A 164 -22.36 30.47 -23.24
N ASN A 165 -21.52 29.72 -23.95
CA ASN A 165 -21.54 28.25 -23.95
C ASN A 165 -20.21 27.63 -23.52
N THR A 166 -19.24 28.43 -23.15
CA THR A 166 -17.90 27.95 -22.74
C THR A 166 -17.37 28.80 -21.61
N SER A 167 -16.46 28.26 -20.83
CA SER A 167 -15.71 29.00 -19.81
C SER A 167 -14.25 28.64 -19.82
N GLU A 168 -13.47 29.53 -19.26
CA GLU A 168 -12.03 29.40 -19.12
C GLU A 168 -11.67 29.27 -17.65
N VAL A 169 -10.92 28.24 -17.30
CA VAL A 169 -10.47 27.95 -15.95
C VAL A 169 -8.99 28.24 -15.85
N LEU A 170 -8.61 29.08 -14.93
CA LEU A 170 -7.22 29.26 -14.57
C LEU A 170 -6.85 28.24 -13.48
N LEU A 171 -5.87 27.40 -13.76
CA LEU A 171 -5.42 26.37 -12.83
C LEU A 171 -4.84 26.97 -11.54
N ILE A 172 -4.97 26.26 -10.42
CA ILE A 172 -4.36 26.69 -9.14
C ILE A 172 -2.83 26.80 -9.22
N SER A 173 -2.21 26.15 -10.20
CA SER A 173 -0.77 26.22 -10.47
C SER A 173 -0.36 27.45 -11.29
N ALA A 174 -1.30 28.26 -11.78
CA ALA A 174 -0.99 29.49 -12.49
C ALA A 174 -0.45 30.55 -11.54
N HIS A 175 0.52 31.36 -11.99
CA HIS A 175 1.15 32.40 -11.14
C HIS A 175 0.18 33.47 -10.64
N GLU A 176 -0.80 33.77 -11.46
CA GLU A 176 -1.81 34.79 -11.17
C GLU A 176 -2.88 34.27 -10.17
N GLN A 177 -2.89 32.94 -9.93
CA GLN A 177 -3.88 32.31 -9.06
C GLN A 177 -3.39 32.23 -7.63
N SER A 178 -4.28 32.59 -6.71
CA SER A 178 -3.98 32.58 -5.28
C SER A 178 -5.23 32.21 -4.50
N VAL A 179 -5.13 31.24 -3.61
CA VAL A 179 -6.25 30.68 -2.84
C VAL A 179 -5.90 30.65 -1.36
N ALA A 180 -6.85 31.09 -0.52
CA ALA A 180 -6.70 30.94 0.93
C ALA A 180 -6.84 29.47 1.33
N ALA A 181 -5.86 28.95 2.07
CA ALA A 181 -5.77 27.54 2.39
C ALA A 181 -5.48 27.29 3.87
N THR A 182 -5.78 26.08 4.30
CA THR A 182 -5.50 25.55 5.64
C THR A 182 -4.68 24.27 5.50
N ILE A 183 -3.63 24.13 6.30
CA ILE A 183 -2.90 22.85 6.46
C ILE A 183 -3.60 22.08 7.57
N TYR A 184 -3.95 20.82 7.29
CA TYR A 184 -4.53 19.87 8.23
C TYR A 184 -3.44 18.92 8.71
N GLY A 185 -2.81 19.25 9.84
CA GLY A 185 -1.80 18.48 10.53
C GLY A 185 -2.05 18.47 12.04
N GLU A 186 -0.99 18.47 12.86
CA GLU A 186 -1.14 18.62 14.33
C GLU A 186 -1.84 19.92 14.72
N SER A 187 -1.62 20.99 13.94
CA SER A 187 -2.31 22.27 14.08
C SER A 187 -3.02 22.64 12.78
N ARG A 188 -4.16 23.34 12.88
CA ARG A 188 -4.85 23.91 11.72
C ARG A 188 -4.25 25.27 11.41
N THR A 189 -3.28 25.29 10.51
CA THR A 189 -2.56 26.52 10.17
C THR A 189 -3.03 27.08 8.85
N ARG A 190 -3.41 28.37 8.83
CA ARG A 190 -3.87 29.07 7.64
C ARG A 190 -2.74 29.78 6.93
N GLY A 191 -2.84 29.87 5.61
CA GLY A 191 -1.93 30.58 4.75
C GLY A 191 -2.55 30.83 3.39
N ARG A 192 -1.72 31.17 2.41
CA ARG A 192 -2.12 31.41 1.03
C ARG A 192 -1.34 30.51 0.10
N VAL A 193 -2.03 29.77 -0.72
CA VAL A 193 -1.43 28.95 -1.78
C VAL A 193 -1.40 29.77 -3.06
N GLU A 194 -0.24 29.81 -3.72
CA GLU A 194 0.03 30.52 -4.96
C GLU A 194 0.70 29.54 -5.95
N GLY A 195 0.41 29.69 -7.23
CA GLY A 195 1.07 28.94 -8.28
C GLY A 195 2.56 29.28 -8.34
N GLN A 196 3.40 28.28 -8.58
CA GLN A 196 4.84 28.45 -8.75
C GLN A 196 5.29 27.82 -10.09
N ASP A 197 6.52 28.11 -10.51
CA ASP A 197 7.09 27.46 -11.68
C ASP A 197 7.07 25.92 -11.56
N GLY A 198 6.64 25.26 -12.63
CA GLY A 198 6.50 23.81 -12.65
C GLY A 198 5.11 23.32 -12.18
N PHE A 199 5.08 22.17 -11.55
CA PHE A 199 3.85 21.51 -11.08
C PHE A 199 3.58 21.72 -9.58
N TYR A 200 4.42 22.48 -8.90
CA TYR A 200 4.31 22.73 -7.46
C TYR A 200 3.57 24.05 -7.19
N LEU A 201 3.05 24.11 -5.98
CA LEU A 201 2.43 25.30 -5.42
C LEU A 201 3.26 25.75 -4.22
N LYS A 202 3.25 27.03 -3.95
CA LYS A 202 3.87 27.61 -2.76
C LYS A 202 2.79 28.07 -1.80
N MET A 203 2.83 27.60 -0.56
CA MET A 203 2.01 28.18 0.50
C MET A 203 2.86 29.14 1.33
N ALA A 204 2.42 30.39 1.38
CA ALA A 204 3.06 31.50 2.08
C ALA A 204 2.24 31.94 3.30
N PHE A 205 2.82 32.82 4.11
CA PHE A 205 2.21 33.39 5.32
C PHE A 205 1.94 32.37 6.43
N VAL A 206 2.64 31.27 6.45
CA VAL A 206 2.57 30.26 7.51
C VAL A 206 3.52 30.66 8.64
N PRO A 207 3.05 30.90 9.88
CA PRO A 207 3.92 31.27 11.00
C PRO A 207 5.01 30.19 11.25
N ARG A 208 6.23 30.63 11.53
CA ARG A 208 7.37 29.72 11.75
C ARG A 208 7.20 28.82 12.98
N GLU A 209 6.44 29.25 13.96
CA GLU A 209 6.21 28.53 15.21
C GLU A 209 5.27 27.32 15.03
N GLU A 210 4.53 27.30 13.94
CA GLU A 210 3.59 26.21 13.63
C GLU A 210 4.33 24.97 13.17
N ARG A 211 3.95 23.84 13.75
CA ARG A 211 4.47 22.54 13.37
C ARG A 211 3.73 22.01 12.16
N ILE A 212 4.46 21.74 11.11
CA ILE A 212 3.96 21.19 9.86
C ILE A 212 4.83 20.02 9.49
N ASP A 213 4.21 18.94 9.11
CA ASP A 213 4.91 17.74 8.68
C ASP A 213 4.74 17.50 7.17
N VAL A 214 5.73 16.81 6.59
CA VAL A 214 5.65 16.36 5.20
C VAL A 214 4.49 15.36 5.08
N ASN A 215 3.70 15.48 4.01
CA ASN A 215 2.44 14.80 3.73
C ASN A 215 1.22 15.31 4.50
N ASP A 216 1.31 16.41 5.24
CA ASP A 216 0.12 17.08 5.73
C ASP A 216 -0.78 17.53 4.57
N ILE A 217 -2.09 17.45 4.76
CA ILE A 217 -3.08 17.82 3.73
C ILE A 217 -3.23 19.32 3.70
N VAL A 218 -3.18 19.90 2.51
CA VAL A 218 -3.48 21.30 2.24
C VAL A 218 -4.82 21.39 1.51
N ALA A 219 -5.78 22.11 2.08
CA ALA A 219 -7.09 22.30 1.50
C ALA A 219 -7.54 23.76 1.61
N THR A 220 -8.59 24.14 0.89
CA THR A 220 -9.17 25.48 0.97
C THR A 220 -9.66 25.81 2.38
N SER A 221 -9.65 27.09 2.74
CA SER A 221 -9.96 27.55 4.10
C SER A 221 -11.38 28.12 4.27
N GLY A 222 -12.19 28.21 3.19
CA GLY A 222 -13.51 28.83 3.22
C GLY A 222 -13.51 30.33 3.52
N LEU A 223 -12.36 31.01 3.41
CA LEU A 223 -12.30 32.48 3.61
C LEU A 223 -12.88 33.28 2.43
N ASP A 224 -12.92 32.66 1.25
CA ASP A 224 -13.56 33.21 0.09
C ASP A 224 -15.01 32.70 0.01
N PRO A 225 -16.03 33.55 -0.07
CA PRO A 225 -17.43 33.11 -0.12
C PRO A 225 -17.78 32.25 -1.34
N LEU A 226 -16.99 32.33 -2.42
CA LEU A 226 -17.18 31.51 -3.63
C LEU A 226 -16.44 30.19 -3.59
N ILE A 227 -15.51 30.02 -2.64
CA ILE A 227 -14.67 28.82 -2.56
C ILE A 227 -14.98 28.11 -1.23
N PRO A 228 -15.72 27.01 -1.26
CA PRO A 228 -15.97 26.20 -0.06
C PRO A 228 -14.69 25.81 0.65
N ASP A 229 -14.76 25.56 1.95
CA ASP A 229 -13.64 24.97 2.69
C ASP A 229 -13.47 23.48 2.35
N GLN A 230 -12.34 22.93 2.76
CA GLN A 230 -12.00 21.49 2.64
C GLN A 230 -11.84 20.95 1.20
N LEU A 231 -11.83 21.78 0.16
CA LEU A 231 -11.41 21.32 -1.16
C LEU A 231 -9.91 21.04 -1.15
N ILE A 232 -9.52 19.82 -1.46
CA ILE A 232 -8.13 19.37 -1.38
C ILE A 232 -7.30 20.04 -2.48
N ILE A 233 -6.21 20.69 -2.09
CA ILE A 233 -5.26 21.34 -2.99
C ILE A 233 -4.08 20.40 -3.26
N GLY A 234 -3.52 19.79 -2.21
CA GLY A 234 -2.35 18.95 -2.33
C GLY A 234 -1.80 18.48 -0.98
N LEU A 235 -0.57 17.99 -1.02
CA LEU A 235 0.17 17.53 0.16
C LEU A 235 1.43 18.38 0.33
N VAL A 236 1.86 18.57 1.57
CA VAL A 236 3.14 19.20 1.90
C VAL A 236 4.28 18.32 1.40
N GLU A 237 5.09 18.84 0.49
CA GLU A 237 6.28 18.15 -0.05
C GLU A 237 7.55 18.53 0.72
N SER A 238 7.73 19.83 0.99
CA SER A 238 8.86 20.32 1.78
C SER A 238 8.56 21.65 2.46
N ILE A 239 9.33 21.94 3.51
CA ILE A 239 9.18 23.12 4.35
C ILE A 239 10.48 23.89 4.32
N GLU A 240 10.43 25.15 3.94
CA GLU A 240 11.57 26.09 3.94
C GLU A 240 11.34 27.17 4.99
N ALA A 241 12.10 27.14 6.07
CA ALA A 241 12.03 28.10 7.15
C ALA A 241 13.33 28.92 7.24
N PRO A 242 13.47 30.03 6.49
CA PRO A 242 14.66 30.90 6.55
C PRO A 242 14.89 31.47 7.95
N ASP A 243 16.15 31.52 8.39
CA ASP A 243 16.49 31.84 9.79
C ASP A 243 16.07 33.23 10.28
N GLN A 244 15.81 34.17 9.40
CA GLN A 244 15.48 35.57 9.74
C GLN A 244 14.03 35.99 9.36
N GLU A 245 13.25 35.08 8.83
CA GLU A 245 11.84 35.37 8.42
C GLU A 245 10.86 34.88 9.47
N PRO A 246 9.76 35.65 9.74
CA PRO A 246 8.71 35.26 10.68
C PRO A 246 7.80 34.17 10.10
N PHE A 247 7.87 33.95 8.80
CA PHE A 247 7.05 32.97 8.07
C PHE A 247 7.94 31.92 7.42
N GLN A 248 7.41 30.72 7.31
CA GLN A 248 7.96 29.64 6.53
C GLN A 248 7.21 29.49 5.20
N ASN A 249 7.92 29.02 4.18
CA ASN A 249 7.37 28.70 2.87
C ASN A 249 7.18 27.20 2.77
N ILE A 250 6.00 26.78 2.39
CA ILE A 250 5.65 25.37 2.23
C ILE A 250 5.52 25.07 0.76
N LEU A 251 6.29 24.11 0.27
CA LEU A 251 6.11 23.56 -1.07
C LEU A 251 5.00 22.54 -1.03
N VAL A 252 3.96 22.75 -1.83
CA VAL A 252 2.79 21.88 -1.90
C VAL A 252 2.76 21.19 -3.25
N LYS A 253 2.60 19.88 -3.23
CA LYS A 253 2.46 19.04 -4.42
C LYS A 253 0.99 18.74 -4.65
N PRO A 254 0.40 19.16 -5.78
CA PRO A 254 -0.94 18.73 -6.16
C PRO A 254 -1.05 17.22 -6.24
N VAL A 255 -2.21 16.67 -5.88
CA VAL A 255 -2.45 15.20 -5.90
C VAL A 255 -2.98 14.69 -7.24
N PHE A 256 -3.18 15.58 -8.21
CA PHE A 256 -3.71 15.25 -9.54
C PHE A 256 -2.77 15.76 -10.65
N ASP A 257 -2.85 15.12 -11.81
CA ASP A 257 -2.30 15.65 -13.08
C ASP A 257 -3.46 16.09 -13.97
N VAL A 258 -3.38 17.31 -14.49
CA VAL A 258 -4.41 17.90 -15.39
C VAL A 258 -4.65 17.04 -16.64
N ARG A 259 -3.72 16.17 -16.98
CA ARG A 259 -3.80 15.28 -18.16
C ARG A 259 -4.64 14.02 -17.93
N ASP A 260 -4.93 13.68 -16.68
CA ASP A 260 -5.50 12.38 -16.30
C ASP A 260 -7.05 12.37 -16.31
N PHE A 261 -7.69 13.52 -16.38
CA PHE A 261 -9.15 13.62 -16.33
C PHE A 261 -9.71 14.47 -17.49
N SER A 262 -10.93 14.18 -17.92
CA SER A 262 -11.63 14.88 -19.01
C SER A 262 -12.94 15.54 -18.55
N GLU A 263 -13.38 15.27 -17.35
CA GLU A 263 -14.59 15.78 -16.74
C GLU A 263 -14.26 16.49 -15.43
N VAL A 264 -14.95 17.57 -15.17
CA VAL A 264 -14.81 18.40 -13.97
C VAL A 264 -16.19 18.83 -13.46
N LEU A 265 -16.23 19.23 -12.21
CA LEU A 265 -17.40 19.80 -11.56
C LEU A 265 -17.14 21.27 -11.24
N ILE A 266 -18.04 22.15 -11.62
CA ILE A 266 -18.03 23.56 -11.23
C ILE A 266 -18.97 23.68 -10.03
N LEU A 267 -18.47 24.18 -8.91
CA LEU A 267 -19.27 24.34 -7.70
C LEU A 267 -19.81 25.76 -7.62
N ASP A 268 -21.09 25.89 -7.35
CA ASP A 268 -21.72 27.18 -7.08
C ASP A 268 -22.29 27.22 -5.65
N PRO A 269 -21.51 27.66 -4.66
CA PRO A 269 -21.94 27.68 -3.26
C PRO A 269 -23.03 28.69 -2.95
N LEU A 270 -23.43 29.52 -3.93
CA LEU A 270 -24.46 30.54 -3.78
C LEU A 270 -25.72 30.30 -4.65
N ALA A 271 -25.86 29.10 -5.23
CA ALA A 271 -26.97 28.73 -6.09
C ALA A 271 -28.26 28.46 -5.31
#